data_00750ca39be5ebedece76e3c4fc97d4c
#
_entry.id   00750ca39be5ebedece76e3c4fc97d4c
#
_cell.length_a   1.000
_cell.length_b   1.000
_cell.length_c   1.000
_cell.angle_alpha   90.00
_cell.angle_beta   90.00
_cell.angle_gamma   90.00
#
_symmetry.space_group_name_H-M   'P 1'
#
loop_
_entity.id
_entity.type
_entity.pdbx_description
1 polymer ?
#
loop_
_entity_poly.entity_id
_entity_poly.type
_entity_poly.pdbx_seq_one_letter_code
_entity_poly.pdbx_strand_id
1 'polypeptide(L)'
;MKLKKLISVAAAAVLSAAMFTGCGSKAPENTVFSIDDLNGKKIGVQLGTVGDTYASDVEGATVERYNKGADAVQALKQGKIDAVIIDLQPATVFVSQNSDSLTILDDKYPDENYAIAIKKDNDELTQQINDALAQLESNGTLEQIKSNWIGDEAGQHPYTSPEGIQYDGTIVMATNAEFPPYESMSGEDVVGFDADMMKAVCDILGKDL
;
A
#
# COMPACT_ATOMS: atom_id res chain seq x y z
N MET A 1 61.52 -15.34 20.68
CA MET A 1 60.75 -14.96 19.45
C MET A 1 59.40 -15.69 19.26
N LYS A 2 59.15 -16.81 19.94
CA LYS A 2 57.86 -17.58 19.76
C LYS A 2 56.71 -17.10 20.65
N LEU A 3 56.98 -16.48 21.77
CA LEU A 3 55.94 -16.03 22.73
C LEU A 3 55.17 -14.78 22.25
N LYS A 4 55.86 -13.82 21.58
CA LYS A 4 55.25 -12.62 21.03
C LYS A 4 54.27 -12.87 19.85
N LYS A 5 54.48 -13.96 19.09
CA LYS A 5 53.59 -14.34 18.00
C LYS A 5 52.33 -15.04 18.48
N LEU A 6 52.37 -15.74 19.61
CA LEU A 6 51.19 -16.39 20.21
C LEU A 6 50.24 -15.38 20.82
N ILE A 7 50.76 -14.28 21.44
CA ILE A 7 49.95 -13.20 22.00
C ILE A 7 49.24 -12.41 20.90
N SER A 8 49.88 -12.20 19.74
CA SER A 8 49.30 -11.49 18.60
C SER A 8 48.18 -12.26 17.94
N VAL A 9 48.23 -13.60 17.90
CA VAL A 9 47.19 -14.45 17.35
C VAL A 9 46.00 -14.55 18.29
N ALA A 10 46.21 -14.59 19.62
CA ALA A 10 45.16 -14.61 20.61
C ALA A 10 44.39 -13.26 20.66
N ALA A 11 45.08 -12.12 20.50
CA ALA A 11 44.45 -10.80 20.43
C ALA A 11 43.59 -10.62 19.15
N ALA A 12 44.03 -11.14 18.01
CA ALA A 12 43.27 -11.10 16.78
C ALA A 12 42.02 -12.00 16.82
N ALA A 13 42.08 -13.16 17.49
CA ALA A 13 40.93 -14.05 17.68
C ALA A 13 39.88 -13.49 18.63
N VAL A 14 40.26 -12.72 19.63
CA VAL A 14 39.31 -12.08 20.56
C VAL A 14 38.61 -10.88 19.89
N LEU A 15 39.32 -10.11 19.03
CA LEU A 15 38.71 -9.02 18.28
C LEU A 15 37.74 -9.49 17.18
N SER A 16 37.99 -10.67 16.58
CA SER A 16 37.08 -11.23 15.56
C SER A 16 35.83 -11.86 16.17
N ALA A 17 35.86 -12.32 17.42
CA ALA A 17 34.69 -12.83 18.13
C ALA A 17 33.72 -11.71 18.60
N ALA A 18 34.22 -10.48 18.78
CA ALA A 18 33.36 -9.34 19.17
C ALA A 18 32.59 -8.71 18.00
N MET A 19 32.90 -9.05 16.74
CA MET A 19 32.17 -8.53 15.57
C MET A 19 30.99 -9.39 15.12
N PHE A 20 30.71 -10.52 15.78
CA PHE A 20 29.57 -11.39 15.47
C PHE A 20 28.42 -11.30 16.48
N THR A 21 28.44 -10.37 17.43
CA THR A 21 27.24 -9.95 18.11
C THR A 21 26.49 -8.99 17.18
N GLY A 22 26.01 -9.51 16.04
CA GLY A 22 25.07 -8.84 15.19
C GLY A 22 23.85 -8.49 16.06
N CYS A 23 23.53 -7.22 16.18
CA CYS A 23 22.30 -6.71 16.75
C CYS A 23 21.10 -7.27 15.97
N GLY A 24 20.72 -8.47 16.25
CA GLY A 24 19.37 -8.93 16.11
C GLY A 24 18.56 -8.37 17.27
N SER A 25 18.32 -7.05 17.30
CA SER A 25 17.33 -6.52 18.22
C SER A 25 16.00 -7.16 17.79
N LYS A 26 15.48 -8.09 18.61
CA LYS A 26 14.11 -8.52 18.48
C LYS A 26 13.24 -7.26 18.43
N ALA A 27 12.30 -7.21 17.48
CA ALA A 27 11.28 -6.17 17.51
C ALA A 27 10.68 -6.10 18.93
N PRO A 28 10.37 -4.91 19.44
CA PRO A 28 9.70 -4.77 20.74
C PRO A 28 8.41 -5.61 20.74
N GLU A 29 8.04 -6.08 21.92
CA GLU A 29 6.76 -6.77 22.11
C GLU A 29 5.61 -5.82 21.75
N ASN A 30 4.61 -6.35 21.04
CA ASN A 30 3.43 -5.56 20.66
C ASN A 30 2.68 -5.08 21.91
N THR A 31 2.27 -3.81 21.88
CA THR A 31 1.50 -3.16 22.97
C THR A 31 0.23 -2.49 22.46
N VAL A 32 -0.17 -2.74 21.19
CA VAL A 32 -1.36 -2.18 20.56
C VAL A 32 -2.26 -3.34 20.14
N PHE A 33 -3.41 -3.46 20.76
CA PHE A 33 -4.39 -4.52 20.55
C PHE A 33 -5.77 -3.97 20.17
N SER A 34 -5.95 -2.64 20.30
CA SER A 34 -7.18 -1.92 19.98
C SER A 34 -6.85 -0.49 19.55
N ILE A 35 -7.85 0.24 19.01
CA ILE A 35 -7.71 1.67 18.69
C ILE A 35 -7.43 2.49 19.96
N ASP A 36 -7.98 2.11 21.10
CA ASP A 36 -7.78 2.81 22.37
C ASP A 36 -6.33 2.76 22.87
N ASP A 37 -5.56 1.75 22.46
CA ASP A 37 -4.15 1.59 22.82
C ASP A 37 -3.22 2.54 22.04
N LEU A 38 -3.73 3.26 21.05
CA LEU A 38 -2.93 4.16 20.19
C LEU A 38 -2.49 5.43 20.90
N ASN A 39 -3.13 5.80 22.02
CA ASN A 39 -2.78 7.00 22.79
C ASN A 39 -1.30 6.99 23.21
N GLY A 40 -0.57 8.05 22.88
CA GLY A 40 0.84 8.20 23.18
C GLY A 40 1.80 7.30 22.37
N LYS A 41 1.32 6.57 21.38
CA LYS A 41 2.12 5.66 20.54
C LYS A 41 2.73 6.38 19.34
N LYS A 42 3.71 5.71 18.72
CA LYS A 42 4.25 6.09 17.42
C LYS A 42 3.45 5.41 16.33
N ILE A 43 2.77 6.17 15.52
CA ILE A 43 1.86 5.66 14.48
C ILE A 43 2.43 6.02 13.12
N GLY A 44 2.65 5.01 12.28
CA GLY A 44 3.02 5.19 10.87
C GLY A 44 1.79 5.36 10.00
N VAL A 45 1.86 6.27 9.05
CA VAL A 45 0.79 6.52 8.07
C VAL A 45 1.38 6.80 6.70
N GLN A 46 0.60 6.58 5.64
CA GLN A 46 0.93 7.14 4.35
C GLN A 46 0.52 8.61 4.32
N LEU A 47 1.44 9.48 3.90
CA LEU A 47 1.25 10.93 3.89
C LEU A 47 0.01 11.34 3.09
N GLY A 48 -0.85 12.15 3.70
CA GLY A 48 -1.99 12.77 3.03
C GLY A 48 -3.21 11.87 2.83
N THR A 49 -3.21 10.66 3.42
CA THR A 49 -4.38 9.77 3.42
C THR A 49 -5.34 10.12 4.56
N VAL A 50 -6.53 9.50 4.55
CA VAL A 50 -7.48 9.59 5.66
C VAL A 50 -6.87 8.99 6.94
N GLY A 51 -6.07 7.93 6.82
CA GLY A 51 -5.30 7.36 7.92
C GLY A 51 -4.35 8.36 8.59
N ASP A 52 -3.74 9.28 7.83
CA ASP A 52 -2.93 10.39 8.39
C ASP A 52 -3.79 11.34 9.23
N THR A 53 -5.02 11.62 8.78
CA THR A 53 -5.96 12.45 9.54
C THR A 53 -6.34 11.76 10.85
N TYR A 54 -6.75 10.50 10.81
CA TYR A 54 -7.10 9.75 12.02
C TYR A 54 -5.94 9.65 13.02
N ALA A 55 -4.73 9.34 12.54
CA ALA A 55 -3.56 9.27 13.40
C ALA A 55 -3.24 10.63 14.05
N SER A 56 -3.48 11.74 13.35
CA SER A 56 -3.23 13.09 13.86
C SER A 56 -4.21 13.50 14.96
N ASP A 57 -5.38 12.87 15.04
CA ASP A 57 -6.38 13.11 16.06
C ASP A 57 -6.18 12.23 17.32
N VAL A 58 -5.26 11.26 17.30
CA VAL A 58 -4.96 10.39 18.44
C VAL A 58 -4.20 11.15 19.53
N GLU A 59 -4.71 11.13 20.75
CA GLU A 59 -4.15 11.88 21.87
C GLU A 59 -2.71 11.44 22.21
N GLY A 60 -1.79 12.40 22.16
CA GLY A 60 -0.37 12.19 22.53
C GLY A 60 0.42 11.34 21.55
N ALA A 61 -0.17 10.93 20.42
CA ALA A 61 0.55 10.13 19.43
C ALA A 61 1.65 10.92 18.72
N THR A 62 2.69 10.19 18.32
CA THR A 62 3.72 10.69 17.39
C THR A 62 3.45 10.10 16.02
N VAL A 63 3.04 10.94 15.05
CA VAL A 63 2.70 10.48 13.70
C VAL A 63 3.93 10.54 12.79
N GLU A 64 4.35 9.37 12.32
CA GLU A 64 5.45 9.20 11.37
C GLU A 64 4.89 9.03 9.96
N ARG A 65 5.15 10.00 9.08
CA ARG A 65 4.59 10.06 7.72
C ARG A 65 5.54 9.48 6.70
N TYR A 66 5.07 8.52 5.93
CA TYR A 66 5.80 7.85 4.87
C TYR A 66 5.17 8.16 3.50
N ASN A 67 6.00 8.24 2.46
CA ASN A 67 5.48 8.40 1.10
C ASN A 67 4.79 7.12 0.59
N LYS A 68 5.16 5.94 1.14
CA LYS A 68 4.65 4.63 0.77
C LYS A 68 4.16 3.89 2.00
N GLY A 69 3.00 3.23 1.91
CA GLY A 69 2.50 2.36 2.97
C GLY A 69 3.49 1.23 3.31
N ALA A 70 4.18 0.68 2.32
CA ALA A 70 5.20 -0.34 2.50
C ALA A 70 6.36 0.11 3.42
N ASP A 71 6.76 1.38 3.36
CA ASP A 71 7.82 1.93 4.23
C ASP A 71 7.34 2.03 5.69
N ALA A 72 6.08 2.41 5.92
CA ALA A 72 5.47 2.39 7.24
C ALA A 72 5.43 0.96 7.82
N VAL A 73 4.99 -0.01 7.01
CA VAL A 73 4.97 -1.43 7.38
C VAL A 73 6.38 -1.94 7.70
N GLN A 74 7.37 -1.57 6.92
CA GLN A 74 8.76 -1.94 7.21
C GLN A 74 9.29 -1.31 8.51
N ALA A 75 8.90 -0.07 8.81
CA ALA A 75 9.24 0.59 10.07
C ALA A 75 8.58 -0.11 11.27
N LEU A 76 7.33 -0.56 11.14
CA LEU A 76 6.62 -1.36 12.14
C LEU A 76 7.36 -2.68 12.42
N LYS A 77 7.71 -3.43 11.38
CA LYS A 77 8.48 -4.69 11.50
C LYS A 77 9.84 -4.51 12.17
N GLN A 78 10.44 -3.32 12.02
CA GLN A 78 11.70 -2.98 12.67
C GLN A 78 11.54 -2.44 14.11
N GLY A 79 10.31 -2.32 14.61
CA GLY A 79 10.00 -1.77 15.92
C GLY A 79 10.33 -0.28 16.09
N LYS A 80 10.36 0.47 14.98
CA LYS A 80 10.57 1.93 15.00
C LYS A 80 9.29 2.69 15.34
N ILE A 81 8.16 2.11 15.00
CA ILE A 81 6.79 2.57 15.29
C ILE A 81 6.00 1.43 15.92
N ASP A 82 4.89 1.75 16.56
CA ASP A 82 4.08 0.81 17.34
C ASP A 82 2.88 0.27 16.52
N ALA A 83 2.36 1.05 15.59
CA ALA A 83 1.23 0.69 14.73
C ALA A 83 1.30 1.40 13.38
N VAL A 84 0.53 0.91 12.41
CA VAL A 84 0.27 1.58 11.13
C VAL A 84 -1.24 1.74 10.98
N ILE A 85 -1.68 2.95 10.62
CA ILE A 85 -3.06 3.21 10.17
C ILE A 85 -3.02 3.37 8.66
N ILE A 86 -3.71 2.47 7.97
CA ILE A 86 -3.79 2.41 6.51
C ILE A 86 -5.11 1.75 6.11
N ASP A 87 -5.55 1.96 4.90
CA ASP A 87 -6.78 1.41 4.36
C ASP A 87 -6.79 -0.13 4.38
N LEU A 88 -7.98 -0.72 4.56
CA LEU A 88 -8.14 -2.16 4.80
C LEU A 88 -7.54 -3.03 3.69
N GLN A 89 -7.75 -2.67 2.42
CA GLN A 89 -7.26 -3.50 1.32
C GLN A 89 -5.72 -3.52 1.22
N PRO A 90 -5.01 -2.38 1.25
CA PRO A 90 -3.56 -2.37 1.39
C PRO A 90 -3.06 -3.10 2.64
N ALA A 91 -3.73 -2.92 3.80
CA ALA A 91 -3.39 -3.65 5.02
C ALA A 91 -3.48 -5.16 4.80
N THR A 92 -4.55 -5.63 4.15
CA THR A 92 -4.76 -7.06 3.83
C THR A 92 -3.63 -7.61 2.96
N VAL A 93 -3.22 -6.86 1.92
CA VAL A 93 -2.09 -7.24 1.06
C VAL A 93 -0.80 -7.32 1.85
N PHE A 94 -0.48 -6.31 2.67
CA PHE A 94 0.75 -6.32 3.46
C PHE A 94 0.78 -7.42 4.52
N VAL A 95 -0.34 -7.70 5.19
CA VAL A 95 -0.43 -8.78 6.19
C VAL A 95 -0.35 -10.15 5.51
N SER A 96 -0.97 -10.36 4.34
CA SER A 96 -0.86 -11.64 3.63
C SER A 96 0.59 -11.99 3.25
N GLN A 97 1.39 -10.97 2.94
CA GLN A 97 2.81 -11.11 2.63
C GLN A 97 3.71 -11.24 3.87
N ASN A 98 3.19 -10.97 5.06
CA ASN A 98 3.93 -10.92 6.33
C ASN A 98 3.14 -11.54 7.48
N SER A 99 2.40 -12.59 7.23
CA SER A 99 1.46 -13.22 8.18
C SER A 99 2.11 -13.84 9.42
N ASP A 100 3.43 -14.01 9.40
CA ASP A 100 4.24 -14.46 10.53
C ASP A 100 4.56 -13.37 11.57
N SER A 101 4.39 -12.10 11.19
CA SER A 101 4.85 -10.94 11.97
C SER A 101 3.85 -9.78 12.05
N LEU A 102 2.80 -9.79 11.26
CA LEU A 102 1.79 -8.73 11.22
C LEU A 102 0.37 -9.30 11.36
N THR A 103 -0.50 -8.48 11.92
CA THR A 103 -1.94 -8.74 11.99
C THR A 103 -2.72 -7.45 11.78
N ILE A 104 -3.97 -7.57 11.33
CA ILE A 104 -4.94 -6.47 11.32
C ILE A 104 -5.74 -6.57 12.61
N LEU A 105 -5.97 -5.44 13.29
CA LEU A 105 -6.85 -5.39 14.46
C LEU A 105 -8.32 -5.55 14.02
N ASP A 106 -9.15 -6.08 14.91
CA ASP A 106 -10.60 -6.20 14.67
C ASP A 106 -11.30 -4.83 14.63
N ASP A 107 -10.75 -3.87 15.38
CA ASP A 107 -11.22 -2.49 15.39
C ASP A 107 -10.89 -1.80 14.06
N LYS A 108 -11.83 -1.01 13.55
CA LYS A 108 -11.63 -0.22 12.33
C LYS A 108 -12.24 1.17 12.43
N TYR A 109 -11.67 2.09 11.68
CA TYR A 109 -12.25 3.40 11.42
C TYR A 109 -13.44 3.27 10.45
N PRO A 110 -14.30 4.30 10.34
CA PRO A 110 -15.40 4.29 9.39
C PRO A 110 -14.94 4.02 7.95
N ASP A 111 -15.81 3.36 7.19
CA ASP A 111 -15.58 3.13 5.76
C ASP A 111 -15.53 4.46 5.01
N GLU A 112 -14.69 4.54 4.00
CA GLU A 112 -14.51 5.72 3.15
C GLU A 112 -14.84 5.41 1.69
N ASN A 113 -15.00 6.47 0.89
CA ASN A 113 -15.26 6.36 -0.53
C ASN A 113 -14.08 6.94 -1.32
N TYR A 114 -13.70 6.26 -2.39
CA TYR A 114 -12.74 6.78 -3.36
C TYR A 114 -13.44 7.55 -4.47
N ALA A 115 -12.74 8.48 -5.08
CA ALA A 115 -13.25 9.25 -6.20
C ALA A 115 -12.13 9.62 -7.19
N ILE A 116 -12.51 9.75 -8.45
CA ILE A 116 -11.63 10.25 -9.50
C ILE A 116 -11.64 11.79 -9.47
N ALA A 117 -10.46 12.38 -9.26
CA ALA A 117 -10.30 13.82 -9.32
C ALA A 117 -10.09 14.29 -10.77
N ILE A 118 -10.91 15.21 -11.23
CA ILE A 118 -10.85 15.82 -12.56
C ILE A 118 -10.62 17.32 -12.41
N LYS A 119 -9.91 17.92 -13.35
CA LYS A 119 -9.68 19.37 -13.36
C LYS A 119 -11.01 20.11 -13.25
N LYS A 120 -11.08 21.07 -12.32
CA LYS A 120 -12.24 21.95 -12.14
C LYS A 120 -12.68 22.58 -13.46
N ASP A 121 -13.97 22.70 -13.64
CA ASP A 121 -14.63 23.27 -14.84
C ASP A 121 -14.49 22.39 -16.10
N ASN A 122 -14.10 21.11 -15.95
CA ASN A 122 -14.16 20.10 -17.01
C ASN A 122 -15.38 19.19 -16.85
N ASP A 123 -16.56 19.79 -16.89
CA ASP A 123 -17.83 19.12 -16.62
C ASP A 123 -18.13 18.05 -17.69
N GLU A 124 -17.71 18.26 -18.91
CA GLU A 124 -17.90 17.30 -20.01
C GLU A 124 -17.17 15.97 -19.73
N LEU A 125 -15.87 16.02 -19.40
CA LEU A 125 -15.10 14.82 -19.06
C LEU A 125 -15.64 14.15 -17.80
N THR A 126 -16.05 14.95 -16.80
CA THR A 126 -16.65 14.44 -15.57
C THR A 126 -17.92 13.63 -15.88
N GLN A 127 -18.80 14.16 -16.73
CA GLN A 127 -20.02 13.45 -17.11
C GLN A 127 -19.70 12.19 -17.92
N GLN A 128 -18.79 12.27 -18.87
CA GLN A 128 -18.39 11.12 -19.70
C GLN A 128 -17.83 9.97 -18.83
N ILE A 129 -16.95 10.27 -17.87
CA ILE A 129 -16.40 9.26 -16.98
C ILE A 129 -17.49 8.67 -16.07
N ASN A 130 -18.37 9.50 -15.50
CA ASN A 130 -19.48 9.02 -14.67
C ASN A 130 -20.45 8.11 -15.45
N ASP A 131 -20.77 8.47 -16.69
CA ASP A 131 -21.62 7.65 -17.56
C ASP A 131 -20.96 6.31 -17.91
N ALA A 132 -19.65 6.32 -18.19
CA ALA A 132 -18.88 5.11 -18.44
C ALA A 132 -18.81 4.21 -17.19
N LEU A 133 -18.56 4.76 -16.01
CA LEU A 133 -18.59 4.01 -14.74
C LEU A 133 -19.97 3.37 -14.49
N ALA A 134 -21.05 4.13 -14.68
CA ALA A 134 -22.41 3.61 -14.54
C ALA A 134 -22.70 2.47 -15.54
N GLN A 135 -22.17 2.55 -16.76
CA GLN A 135 -22.26 1.47 -17.74
C GLN A 135 -21.49 0.23 -17.29
N LEU A 136 -20.23 0.38 -16.79
CA LEU A 136 -19.40 -0.72 -16.28
C LEU A 136 -20.04 -1.39 -15.07
N GLU A 137 -20.68 -0.62 -14.20
CA GLU A 137 -21.43 -1.14 -13.06
C GLU A 137 -22.64 -1.94 -13.53
N SER A 138 -23.45 -1.35 -14.42
CA SER A 138 -24.71 -1.97 -14.88
C SER A 138 -24.52 -3.27 -15.67
N ASN A 139 -23.40 -3.42 -16.39
CA ASN A 139 -23.08 -4.60 -17.18
C ASN A 139 -22.21 -5.63 -16.43
N GLY A 140 -21.84 -5.36 -15.17
CA GLY A 140 -21.05 -6.24 -14.32
C GLY A 140 -19.54 -6.21 -14.54
N THR A 141 -19.03 -5.41 -15.49
CA THR A 141 -17.59 -5.33 -15.79
C THR A 141 -16.82 -4.76 -14.60
N LEU A 142 -17.37 -3.74 -13.91
CA LEU A 142 -16.72 -3.14 -12.75
C LEU A 142 -16.55 -4.15 -11.61
N GLU A 143 -17.57 -4.98 -11.36
CA GLU A 143 -17.47 -6.03 -10.33
C GLU A 143 -16.48 -7.13 -10.73
N GLN A 144 -16.41 -7.49 -12.01
CA GLN A 144 -15.42 -8.44 -12.51
C GLN A 144 -13.98 -7.89 -12.32
N ILE A 145 -13.74 -6.62 -12.68
CA ILE A 145 -12.44 -5.97 -12.44
C ILE A 145 -12.12 -5.97 -10.94
N LYS A 146 -13.10 -5.61 -10.10
CA LYS A 146 -12.92 -5.61 -8.65
C LYS A 146 -12.57 -7.00 -8.11
N SER A 147 -13.27 -8.05 -8.51
CA SER A 147 -12.99 -9.42 -8.06
C SER A 147 -11.61 -9.92 -8.51
N ASN A 148 -11.12 -9.42 -9.64
CA ASN A 148 -9.76 -9.74 -10.10
C ASN A 148 -8.65 -9.17 -9.21
N TRP A 149 -8.92 -8.11 -8.46
CA TRP A 149 -7.92 -7.45 -7.62
C TRP A 149 -8.17 -7.63 -6.12
N ILE A 150 -9.42 -7.80 -5.71
CA ILE A 150 -9.86 -7.78 -4.31
C ILE A 150 -10.68 -9.03 -4.02
N GLY A 151 -10.24 -9.83 -3.05
CA GLY A 151 -10.94 -11.02 -2.59
C GLY A 151 -10.33 -12.33 -3.09
N ASP A 152 -11.09 -13.41 -2.97
CA ASP A 152 -10.61 -14.79 -3.20
C ASP A 152 -10.38 -15.12 -4.69
N GLU A 153 -10.93 -14.34 -5.59
CA GLU A 153 -10.81 -14.53 -7.03
C GLU A 153 -9.70 -13.69 -7.67
N ALA A 154 -8.85 -13.06 -6.85
CA ALA A 154 -7.77 -12.21 -7.34
C ALA A 154 -6.86 -12.94 -8.34
N GLY A 155 -6.64 -12.30 -9.49
CA GLY A 155 -5.83 -12.84 -10.60
C GLY A 155 -6.57 -13.80 -11.55
N GLN A 156 -7.86 -14.08 -11.34
CA GLN A 156 -8.60 -15.04 -12.14
C GLN A 156 -9.36 -14.41 -13.33
N HIS A 157 -9.61 -13.11 -13.28
CA HIS A 157 -10.47 -12.39 -14.23
C HIS A 157 -9.82 -11.10 -14.77
N PRO A 158 -8.59 -11.17 -15.34
CA PRO A 158 -7.91 -9.98 -15.83
C PRO A 158 -8.76 -9.24 -16.86
N TYR A 159 -8.83 -7.91 -16.73
CA TYR A 159 -9.52 -7.10 -17.72
C TYR A 159 -8.79 -7.16 -19.07
N THR A 160 -9.55 -7.28 -20.13
CA THR A 160 -9.04 -7.25 -21.50
C THR A 160 -9.92 -6.33 -22.32
N SER A 161 -9.31 -5.36 -23.01
CA SER A 161 -10.05 -4.46 -23.90
C SER A 161 -10.79 -5.23 -24.99
N PRO A 162 -12.04 -4.85 -25.29
CA PRO A 162 -12.77 -5.41 -26.43
C PRO A 162 -12.02 -5.21 -27.75
N GLU A 163 -12.13 -6.16 -28.66
CA GLU A 163 -11.54 -6.05 -29.99
C GLU A 163 -12.20 -4.95 -30.83
N GLY A 164 -11.43 -4.31 -31.69
CA GLY A 164 -11.94 -3.40 -32.71
C GLY A 164 -12.20 -1.96 -32.24
N ILE A 165 -11.84 -1.61 -31.02
CA ILE A 165 -11.96 -0.22 -30.54
C ILE A 165 -11.05 0.67 -31.40
N GLN A 166 -11.62 1.80 -31.84
CA GLN A 166 -10.85 2.86 -32.51
C GLN A 166 -10.62 3.97 -31.49
N TYR A 167 -9.37 4.15 -31.10
CA TYR A 167 -9.02 5.22 -30.18
C TYR A 167 -8.83 6.56 -30.89
N ASP A 168 -9.47 7.61 -30.40
CA ASP A 168 -9.36 8.98 -30.87
C ASP A 168 -8.92 9.91 -29.72
N GLY A 169 -7.62 10.01 -29.51
CA GLY A 169 -6.99 10.78 -28.45
C GLY A 169 -6.73 9.94 -27.20
N THR A 170 -6.20 10.61 -26.17
CA THR A 170 -5.64 9.99 -24.95
C THR A 170 -6.20 10.65 -23.71
N ILE A 171 -6.51 9.86 -22.69
CA ILE A 171 -6.72 10.32 -21.31
C ILE A 171 -5.47 9.95 -20.53
N VAL A 172 -4.93 10.90 -19.76
CA VAL A 172 -3.77 10.67 -18.90
C VAL A 172 -4.27 10.55 -17.45
N MET A 173 -4.06 9.40 -16.86
CA MET A 173 -4.28 9.14 -15.44
C MET A 173 -3.00 9.42 -14.66
N ALA A 174 -3.12 10.10 -13.52
CA ALA A 174 -2.06 10.22 -12.53
C ALA A 174 -2.49 9.49 -11.26
N THR A 175 -1.63 8.64 -10.73
CA THR A 175 -1.90 7.87 -9.52
C THR A 175 -0.63 7.68 -8.68
N ASN A 176 -0.79 7.21 -7.44
CA ASN A 176 0.31 6.79 -6.58
C ASN A 176 0.45 5.26 -6.64
N ALA A 177 1.22 4.76 -7.62
CA ALA A 177 1.38 3.32 -7.86
C ALA A 177 2.16 2.55 -6.77
N GLU A 178 1.86 2.84 -5.51
CA GLU A 178 2.41 2.23 -4.29
C GLU A 178 1.30 1.88 -3.28
N PHE A 179 0.08 1.62 -3.80
CA PHE A 179 -1.12 1.41 -3.00
C PHE A 179 -1.91 0.16 -3.45
N PRO A 180 -1.29 -1.05 -3.36
CA PRO A 180 -1.94 -2.30 -3.77
C PRO A 180 -3.16 -2.59 -2.88
N PRO A 181 -4.22 -3.21 -3.41
CA PRO A 181 -4.40 -3.73 -4.78
C PRO A 181 -4.98 -2.72 -5.76
N TYR A 182 -5.15 -1.45 -5.35
CA TYR A 182 -5.74 -0.42 -6.19
C TYR A 182 -4.80 -0.01 -7.32
N GLU A 183 -3.54 0.31 -6.99
CA GLU A 183 -2.49 0.59 -7.95
C GLU A 183 -1.10 0.21 -7.43
N SER A 184 -0.30 -0.39 -8.29
CA SER A 184 1.08 -0.77 -7.99
C SER A 184 1.91 -0.91 -9.26
N MET A 185 3.25 -0.91 -9.11
CA MET A 185 4.14 -1.17 -10.22
C MET A 185 4.31 -2.67 -10.46
N SER A 186 4.18 -3.10 -11.72
CA SER A 186 4.57 -4.43 -12.20
C SER A 186 5.57 -4.27 -13.34
N GLY A 187 6.86 -4.30 -13.01
CA GLY A 187 7.90 -3.89 -13.96
C GLY A 187 7.82 -2.39 -14.25
N GLU A 188 7.57 -2.02 -15.50
CA GLU A 188 7.38 -0.64 -15.93
C GLU A 188 5.89 -0.21 -15.99
N ASP A 189 4.98 -1.16 -15.83
CA ASP A 189 3.54 -0.93 -15.97
C ASP A 189 2.90 -0.61 -14.61
N VAL A 190 1.91 0.29 -14.63
CA VAL A 190 0.99 0.50 -13.51
C VAL A 190 -0.16 -0.49 -13.64
N VAL A 191 -0.36 -1.30 -12.61
CA VAL A 191 -1.39 -2.32 -12.55
C VAL A 191 -2.23 -2.18 -11.28
N GLY A 192 -3.46 -2.64 -11.30
CA GLY A 192 -4.34 -2.57 -10.14
C GLY A 192 -5.79 -2.35 -10.54
N PHE A 193 -6.67 -2.36 -9.55
CA PHE A 193 -8.09 -2.08 -9.75
C PHE A 193 -8.33 -0.76 -10.48
N ASP A 194 -7.65 0.31 -10.07
CA ASP A 194 -7.83 1.64 -10.63
C ASP A 194 -7.32 1.72 -12.07
N ALA A 195 -6.18 1.05 -12.38
CA ALA A 195 -5.64 0.99 -13.72
C ALA A 195 -6.60 0.27 -14.68
N ASP A 196 -7.10 -0.92 -14.29
CA ASP A 196 -8.04 -1.70 -15.11
C ASP A 196 -9.39 -0.99 -15.26
N MET A 197 -9.89 -0.37 -14.18
CA MET A 197 -11.13 0.42 -14.22
C MET A 197 -11.01 1.59 -15.18
N MET A 198 -9.91 2.36 -15.11
CA MET A 198 -9.70 3.50 -16.02
C MET A 198 -9.47 3.05 -17.45
N LYS A 199 -8.79 1.91 -17.68
CA LYS A 199 -8.66 1.33 -19.00
C LYS A 199 -10.04 0.98 -19.59
N ALA A 200 -10.93 0.37 -18.80
CA ALA A 200 -12.29 0.05 -19.20
C ALA A 200 -13.13 1.31 -19.50
N VAL A 201 -12.98 2.37 -18.68
CA VAL A 201 -13.61 3.67 -18.95
C VAL A 201 -13.10 4.24 -20.28
N CYS A 202 -11.79 4.24 -20.50
CA CYS A 202 -11.19 4.74 -21.73
C CYS A 202 -11.64 3.95 -22.96
N ASP A 203 -11.79 2.64 -22.85
CA ASP A 203 -12.31 1.78 -23.92
C ASP A 203 -13.75 2.16 -24.32
N ILE A 204 -14.62 2.47 -23.35
CA ILE A 204 -15.99 2.98 -23.62
C ILE A 204 -15.94 4.33 -24.31
N LEU A 205 -15.03 5.21 -23.89
CA LEU A 205 -14.91 6.57 -24.44
C LEU A 205 -14.16 6.61 -25.78
N GLY A 206 -13.61 5.50 -26.27
CA GLY A 206 -12.77 5.47 -27.46
C GLY A 206 -11.49 6.28 -27.29
N LYS A 207 -10.92 6.29 -26.10
CA LYS A 207 -9.66 6.99 -25.76
C LYS A 207 -8.60 5.98 -25.36
N ASP A 208 -7.35 6.27 -25.70
CA ASP A 208 -6.22 5.53 -25.14
C ASP A 208 -5.92 6.03 -23.72
N LEU A 209 -5.42 5.14 -22.83
CA LEU A 209 -5.06 5.44 -21.44
C LEU A 209 -3.55 5.62 -21.33
#